data_725f1cd489903c3239a4dc363b09207a
#
_entry.id   725f1cd489903c3239a4dc363b09207a
#
_cell.length_a   1.000
_cell.length_b   1.000
_cell.length_c   1.000
_cell.angle_alpha   90.00
_cell.angle_beta   90.00
_cell.angle_gamma   90.00
#
_symmetry.space_group_name_H-M   'P 1'
#
loop_
_entity.id
_entity.type
_entity.pdbx_description
1 polymer ?
#
loop_
_entity_poly.entity_id
_entity_poly.type
_entity_poly.pdbx_seq_one_letter_code
_entity_poly.pdbx_strand_id
1 'polypeptide(L)'
;MINIAGKLISNKVNNIRFFLNYPKIDIEEENDHVQQFVEVVNKSIKNEVDIFEDIVINTYFEENIIGNVNAISEFQIAFNRGNIISMPMEFTQIIGLTDISHIYSYNYDFNLMKKITLNDIFK
;
A
#
# COMPACT_ATOMS: atom_id res chain seq x y z
N MET A 1 12.04 10.64 -13.90
CA MET A 1 12.39 9.75 -12.79
C MET A 1 11.26 9.70 -11.79
N ILE A 2 10.92 8.52 -11.32
CA ILE A 2 9.85 8.34 -10.33
C ILE A 2 10.45 8.34 -8.95
N ASN A 3 9.97 9.23 -8.09
CA ASN A 3 10.36 9.28 -6.69
C ASN A 3 9.30 8.59 -5.84
N ILE A 4 9.73 7.74 -4.94
CA ILE A 4 8.84 7.00 -4.05
C ILE A 4 9.22 7.32 -2.62
N ALA A 5 8.29 7.91 -1.88
CA ALA A 5 8.48 8.24 -0.47
C ALA A 5 7.59 7.34 0.39
N GLY A 6 8.09 6.96 1.56
CA GLY A 6 7.27 6.27 2.55
C GLY A 6 6.40 7.24 3.33
N LYS A 7 5.13 6.90 3.50
CA LYS A 7 4.19 7.59 4.38
C LYS A 7 3.81 6.65 5.51
N LEU A 8 3.70 7.17 6.71
CA LEU A 8 3.38 6.38 7.89
C LEU A 8 2.11 6.91 8.55
N ILE A 9 1.16 6.01 8.75
CA ILE A 9 0.02 6.23 9.63
C ILE A 9 0.32 5.49 10.93
N SER A 10 0.42 6.23 12.03
CA SER A 10 0.57 5.66 13.36
C SER A 10 -0.64 6.09 14.18
N ASN A 11 -1.46 5.14 14.57
CA ASN A 11 -2.72 5.40 15.21
C ASN A 11 -3.08 4.29 16.19
N LYS A 12 -4.01 4.59 17.10
CA LYS A 12 -4.53 3.61 18.06
C LYS A 12 -6.05 3.76 18.16
N VAL A 13 -6.75 2.66 17.95
CA VAL A 13 -8.21 2.57 18.12
C VAL A 13 -8.49 1.45 19.10
N ASN A 14 -9.00 1.79 20.29
CA ASN A 14 -9.17 0.83 21.41
C ASN A 14 -7.83 0.13 21.69
N ASN A 15 -7.76 -1.20 21.58
CA ASN A 15 -6.53 -1.97 21.76
C ASN A 15 -5.87 -2.37 20.43
N ILE A 16 -6.22 -1.66 19.36
CA ILE A 16 -5.62 -1.88 18.05
C ILE A 16 -4.58 -0.80 17.81
N ARG A 17 -3.35 -1.20 17.52
CA ARG A 17 -2.28 -0.28 17.11
C ARG A 17 -2.05 -0.44 15.62
N PHE A 18 -2.04 0.69 14.92
CA PHE A 18 -1.78 0.74 13.48
C PHE A 18 -0.42 1.37 13.22
N PHE A 19 0.41 0.68 12.45
CA PHE A 19 1.65 1.20 11.87
C PHE A 19 1.59 0.89 10.38
N LEU A 20 0.97 1.78 9.62
CA LEU A 20 0.72 1.56 8.21
C LEU A 20 1.68 2.41 7.39
N ASN A 21 2.71 1.77 6.87
CA ASN A 21 3.69 2.37 5.99
C ASN A 21 3.29 2.06 4.56
N TYR A 22 3.17 3.08 3.71
CA TYR A 22 2.75 2.92 2.34
C TYR A 22 3.49 3.90 1.42
N PRO A 23 3.62 3.56 0.13
CA PRO A 23 4.35 4.42 -0.80
C PRO A 23 3.49 5.58 -1.29
N LYS A 24 4.12 6.72 -1.47
CA LYS A 24 3.57 7.84 -2.21
C LYS A 24 4.49 8.15 -3.38
N ILE A 25 3.92 8.20 -4.56
CA ILE A 25 4.65 8.39 -5.80
C ILE A 25 4.64 9.86 -6.18
N ASP A 26 5.80 10.33 -6.64
CA ASP A 26 5.95 11.65 -7.22
C ASP A 26 6.83 11.54 -8.47
N ILE A 27 6.52 12.32 -9.49
CA ILE A 27 7.26 12.31 -10.73
C ILE A 27 7.49 13.76 -11.18
N GLU A 28 8.73 14.08 -11.51
CA GLU A 28 9.10 15.38 -12.07
C GLU A 28 8.75 15.40 -13.55
N GLU A 29 7.49 15.69 -13.83
CA GLU A 29 6.96 15.70 -15.20
C GLU A 29 5.93 16.81 -15.30
N GLU A 30 6.08 17.70 -16.30
CA GLU A 30 5.16 18.81 -16.50
C GLU A 30 3.87 18.41 -17.24
N ASN A 31 3.80 17.17 -17.71
CA ASN A 31 2.63 16.65 -18.41
C ASN A 31 1.46 16.45 -17.46
N ASP A 32 0.37 17.16 -17.66
CA ASP A 32 -0.81 17.10 -16.80
C ASP A 32 -1.45 15.71 -16.77
N HIS A 33 -1.41 14.98 -17.88
CA HIS A 33 -1.96 13.62 -17.93
C HIS A 33 -1.18 12.67 -17.04
N VAL A 34 0.15 12.80 -17.02
CA VAL A 34 1.01 12.00 -16.16
C VAL A 34 0.75 12.34 -14.71
N GLN A 35 0.62 13.63 -14.37
CA GLN A 35 0.33 14.06 -13.01
C GLN A 35 -1.04 13.56 -12.54
N GLN A 36 -2.04 13.57 -13.40
CA GLN A 36 -3.35 12.99 -13.07
C GLN A 36 -3.28 11.51 -12.81
N PHE A 37 -2.48 10.78 -13.59
CA PHE A 37 -2.28 9.36 -13.37
C PHE A 37 -1.56 9.08 -12.04
N VAL A 38 -0.56 9.88 -11.69
CA VAL A 38 0.11 9.79 -10.38
C VAL A 38 -0.89 9.96 -9.25
N GLU A 39 -1.81 10.92 -9.35
CA GLU A 39 -2.85 11.12 -8.34
C GLU A 39 -3.77 9.91 -8.23
N VAL A 40 -4.16 9.32 -9.36
CA VAL A 40 -5.00 8.11 -9.39
C VAL A 40 -4.28 6.95 -8.70
N VAL A 41 -3.00 6.75 -8.99
CA VAL A 41 -2.20 5.69 -8.38
C VAL A 41 -2.08 5.89 -6.87
N ASN A 42 -1.75 7.12 -6.44
CA ASN A 42 -1.63 7.43 -5.01
C ASN A 42 -2.95 7.23 -4.27
N LYS A 43 -4.06 7.62 -4.88
CA LYS A 43 -5.40 7.37 -4.33
C LYS A 43 -5.71 5.89 -4.22
N SER A 44 -5.36 5.11 -5.23
CA SER A 44 -5.60 3.67 -5.24
C SER A 44 -4.83 2.98 -4.10
N ILE A 45 -3.57 3.34 -3.91
CA ILE A 45 -2.73 2.80 -2.83
C ILE A 45 -3.31 3.19 -1.47
N LYS A 46 -3.62 4.46 -1.27
CA LYS A 46 -4.19 4.95 -0.01
C LYS A 46 -5.53 4.30 0.30
N ASN A 47 -6.34 4.07 -0.73
CA ASN A 47 -7.63 3.40 -0.58
C ASN A 47 -7.48 1.97 -0.05
N GLU A 48 -6.48 1.22 -0.55
CA GLU A 48 -6.20 -0.13 -0.03
C GLU A 48 -5.75 -0.10 1.43
N VAL A 49 -4.98 0.91 1.82
CA VAL A 49 -4.57 1.11 3.21
C VAL A 49 -5.80 1.37 4.09
N ASP A 50 -6.70 2.23 3.63
CA ASP A 50 -7.94 2.56 4.36
C ASP A 50 -8.85 1.34 4.49
N ILE A 51 -8.97 0.53 3.44
CA ILE A 51 -9.75 -0.71 3.45
C ILE A 51 -9.17 -1.68 4.47
N PHE A 52 -7.85 -1.84 4.51
CA PHE A 52 -7.20 -2.70 5.49
C PHE A 52 -7.49 -2.24 6.93
N GLU A 53 -7.39 -0.93 7.18
CA GLU A 53 -7.70 -0.36 8.48
C GLU A 53 -9.14 -0.69 8.90
N ASP A 54 -10.10 -0.52 7.99
CA ASP A 54 -11.51 -0.82 8.24
C ASP A 54 -11.74 -2.31 8.50
N ILE A 55 -11.08 -3.18 7.75
CA ILE A 55 -11.18 -4.63 7.95
C ILE A 55 -10.69 -5.02 9.35
N VAL A 56 -9.56 -4.46 9.78
CA VAL A 56 -9.00 -4.75 11.11
C VAL A 56 -9.96 -4.30 12.21
N ILE A 57 -10.49 -3.09 12.09
CA ILE A 57 -11.43 -2.54 13.08
C ILE A 57 -12.70 -3.39 13.14
N ASN A 58 -13.28 -3.71 12.00
CA ASN A 58 -14.52 -4.49 11.93
C ASN A 58 -14.32 -5.89 12.49
N THR A 59 -13.21 -6.55 12.17
CA THR A 59 -12.88 -7.87 12.70
C THR A 59 -12.74 -7.82 14.22
N TYR A 60 -12.06 -6.79 14.74
CA TYR A 60 -11.89 -6.62 16.19
C TYR A 60 -13.23 -6.57 16.92
N PHE A 61 -14.19 -5.82 16.42
CA PHE A 61 -15.49 -5.65 17.07
C PHE A 61 -16.43 -6.84 16.79
N GLU A 62 -16.47 -7.35 15.58
CA GLU A 62 -17.39 -8.44 15.21
C GLU A 62 -17.01 -9.77 15.88
N GLU A 63 -15.73 -10.05 16.03
CA GLU A 63 -15.25 -11.29 16.65
C GLU A 63 -15.01 -11.15 18.15
N ASN A 64 -15.31 -10.00 18.72
CA ASN A 64 -15.12 -9.73 20.16
C ASN A 64 -13.71 -10.09 20.63
N ILE A 65 -12.72 -9.63 19.89
CA ILE A 65 -11.31 -9.95 20.20
C ILE A 65 -10.92 -9.32 21.52
N ILE A 66 -10.33 -10.12 22.39
CA ILE A 66 -9.83 -9.69 23.70
C ILE A 66 -8.31 -9.57 23.60
N GLY A 67 -7.77 -8.43 24.08
CA GLY A 67 -6.34 -8.18 24.07
C GLY A 67 -5.92 -7.23 22.97
N ASN A 68 -4.61 -7.16 22.75
CA ASN A 68 -4.02 -6.22 21.81
C ASN A 68 -3.95 -6.78 20.41
N VAL A 69 -4.22 -5.92 19.43
CA VAL A 69 -4.06 -6.22 18.01
C VAL A 69 -3.06 -5.22 17.43
N ASN A 70 -2.13 -5.72 16.63
CA ASN A 70 -1.21 -4.89 15.87
C ASN A 70 -1.50 -5.06 14.39
N ALA A 71 -1.68 -3.95 13.69
CA ALA A 71 -1.90 -3.93 12.25
C ALA A 71 -0.75 -3.16 11.61
N ILE A 72 -0.02 -3.82 10.72
CA ILE A 72 1.21 -3.30 10.15
C ILE A 72 1.14 -3.41 8.65
N SER A 73 1.61 -2.40 7.94
CA SER A 73 1.90 -2.54 6.51
C SER A 73 3.30 -2.07 6.21
N GLU A 74 3.92 -2.71 5.24
CA GLU A 74 5.25 -2.39 4.74
C GLU A 74 5.27 -2.57 3.24
N PHE A 75 6.11 -1.80 2.57
CA PHE A 75 6.29 -1.93 1.13
C PHE A 75 7.77 -2.01 0.77
N GLN A 76 8.04 -2.58 -0.39
CA GLN A 76 9.37 -2.62 -0.98
C GLN A 76 9.31 -2.07 -2.39
N ILE A 77 10.43 -1.56 -2.87
CA ILE A 77 10.58 -1.15 -4.26
C ILE A 77 11.33 -2.26 -4.97
N ALA A 78 10.59 -3.15 -5.63
CA ALA A 78 11.19 -4.28 -6.35
C ALA A 78 11.75 -3.86 -7.70
N PHE A 79 11.16 -2.83 -8.31
CA PHE A 79 11.59 -2.33 -9.61
C PHE A 79 11.23 -0.85 -9.72
N ASN A 80 12.17 -0.04 -10.19
CA ASN A 80 11.94 1.38 -10.49
C ASN A 80 12.94 1.81 -11.58
N ARG A 81 12.55 1.62 -12.83
CA ARG A 81 13.39 1.95 -13.96
C ARG A 81 12.53 2.23 -15.19
N GLY A 82 12.94 3.22 -16.00
CA GLY A 82 12.26 3.54 -17.24
C GLY A 82 10.79 3.95 -17.05
N ASN A 83 10.48 4.62 -15.94
CA ASN A 83 9.11 5.03 -15.56
C ASN A 83 8.16 3.84 -15.36
N ILE A 84 8.72 2.68 -15.03
CA ILE A 84 7.97 1.48 -14.64
C ILE A 84 8.33 1.18 -13.19
N ILE A 85 7.32 0.94 -12.37
CA ILE A 85 7.51 0.59 -10.96
C ILE A 85 6.83 -0.71 -10.61
N SER A 86 7.43 -1.42 -9.66
CA SER A 86 6.84 -2.59 -9.03
C SER A 86 7.08 -2.50 -7.54
N MET A 87 6.01 -2.47 -6.76
CA MET A 87 6.07 -2.30 -5.31
C MET A 87 5.18 -3.35 -4.64
N PRO A 88 5.75 -4.46 -4.14
CA PRO A 88 5.00 -5.35 -3.26
C PRO A 88 4.74 -4.67 -1.93
N MET A 89 3.55 -4.85 -1.40
CA MET A 89 3.13 -4.32 -0.12
C MET A 89 2.51 -5.41 0.72
N GLU A 90 3.01 -5.61 1.93
CA GLU A 90 2.52 -6.61 2.86
C GLU A 90 1.67 -5.96 3.94
N PHE A 91 0.48 -6.55 4.17
CA PHE A 91 -0.43 -6.16 5.24
C PHE A 91 -0.49 -7.30 6.24
N THR A 92 -0.25 -7.01 7.51
CA THR A 92 -0.20 -8.02 8.57
C THR A 92 -1.07 -7.62 9.75
N GLN A 93 -1.89 -8.58 10.22
CA GLN A 93 -2.59 -8.48 11.50
C GLN A 93 -1.96 -9.46 12.49
N ILE A 94 -1.59 -8.97 13.67
CA ILE A 94 -1.05 -9.78 14.75
C ILE A 94 -2.06 -9.77 15.87
N ILE A 95 -2.67 -10.94 16.12
CA ILE A 95 -3.69 -11.13 17.15
C ILE A 95 -3.17 -12.20 18.11
N GLY A 96 -2.64 -11.78 19.28
CA GLY A 96 -1.98 -12.70 20.21
C GLY A 96 -0.76 -13.32 19.56
N LEU A 97 -0.78 -14.65 19.41
CA LEU A 97 0.31 -15.40 18.78
C LEU A 97 0.04 -15.74 17.31
N THR A 98 -1.02 -15.21 16.74
CA THR A 98 -1.43 -15.49 15.36
C THR A 98 -1.15 -14.33 14.46
N ASP A 99 -0.42 -14.57 13.36
CA ASP A 99 -0.16 -13.59 12.32
C ASP A 99 -0.96 -13.94 11.07
N ILE A 100 -1.65 -12.96 10.51
CA ILE A 100 -2.36 -13.10 9.25
C ILE A 100 -1.81 -12.04 8.31
N SER A 101 -1.20 -12.48 7.21
CA SER A 101 -0.59 -11.58 6.23
C SER A 101 -1.10 -11.82 4.83
N HIS A 102 -1.15 -10.75 4.04
CA HIS A 102 -1.38 -10.85 2.61
C HIS A 102 -0.54 -9.80 1.89
N ILE A 103 -0.26 -10.04 0.61
CA ILE A 103 0.60 -9.18 -0.21
C ILE A 103 -0.18 -8.71 -1.43
N TYR A 104 -0.14 -7.39 -1.67
CA TYR A 104 -0.55 -6.78 -2.92
C TYR A 104 0.68 -6.28 -3.65
N SER A 105 0.69 -6.41 -4.97
CA SER A 105 1.74 -5.80 -5.79
C SER A 105 1.16 -4.65 -6.59
N TYR A 106 1.80 -3.50 -6.46
CA TYR A 106 1.45 -2.29 -7.21
C TYR A 106 2.44 -2.13 -8.34
N ASN A 107 1.99 -2.45 -9.55
CA ASN A 107 2.84 -2.45 -10.74
C ASN A 107 2.24 -1.49 -11.76
N TYR A 108 2.99 -0.47 -12.14
CA TYR A 108 2.49 0.59 -13.02
C TYR A 108 3.53 0.99 -14.06
N ASP A 109 3.03 1.27 -15.27
CA ASP A 109 3.81 1.86 -16.36
C ASP A 109 3.35 3.30 -16.55
N PHE A 110 4.20 4.26 -16.19
CA PHE A 110 3.89 5.68 -16.29
C PHE A 110 4.11 6.23 -17.71
N ASN A 111 4.74 5.48 -18.59
CA ASN A 111 4.81 5.83 -20.01
C ASN A 111 3.48 5.56 -20.70
N LEU A 112 2.87 4.41 -20.40
CA LEU A 112 1.58 4.00 -20.95
C LEU A 112 0.40 4.39 -20.05
N MET A 113 0.68 4.92 -18.85
CA MET A 113 -0.31 5.33 -17.86
C MET A 113 -1.32 4.22 -17.56
N LYS A 114 -0.81 3.05 -17.23
CA LYS A 114 -1.65 1.89 -16.92
C LYS A 114 -1.04 0.99 -15.86
N LYS A 115 -1.90 0.21 -15.22
CA LYS A 115 -1.50 -0.88 -14.34
C LYS A 115 -0.99 -2.03 -15.20
N ILE A 116 0.09 -2.67 -14.78
CA ILE A 116 0.69 -3.79 -15.51
C ILE A 116 0.81 -5.03 -14.63
N THR A 117 1.00 -6.18 -15.26
CA THR A 117 1.30 -7.43 -14.57
C THR A 117 2.80 -7.68 -14.56
N LEU A 118 3.26 -8.62 -13.71
CA LEU A 118 4.67 -9.00 -13.69
C LEU A 118 5.12 -9.53 -15.04
N ASN A 119 4.26 -10.21 -15.77
CA ASN A 119 4.58 -10.73 -17.11
C ASN A 119 4.89 -9.59 -18.10
N ASP A 120 4.26 -8.43 -17.96
CA ASP A 120 4.53 -7.28 -18.80
C ASP A 120 5.92 -6.69 -18.54
N ILE A 121 6.42 -6.82 -17.31
CA ILE A 121 7.73 -6.29 -16.91
C ILE A 121 8.86 -7.19 -17.41
N PHE A 122 8.68 -8.50 -17.37
CA PHE A 122 9.73 -9.50 -17.63
C PHE A 122 9.59 -10.21 -18.97
N LYS A 123 8.97 -9.58 -19.92
CA LYS A 123 8.92 -10.09 -21.29
C LYS A 123 10.25 -9.96 -22.00
#